data_05da6abc39412b86a07bddd35fd15d40
#
_entry.id   05da6abc39412b86a07bddd35fd15d40
#
_cell.length_a   1.000
_cell.length_b   1.000
_cell.length_c   1.000
_cell.angle_alpha   90.00
_cell.angle_beta   90.00
_cell.angle_gamma   90.00
#
_symmetry.space_group_name_H-M   'P 1'
#
loop_
_entity.id
_entity.type
_entity.pdbx_description
1 polymer ?
#
loop_
_entity_poly.entity_id
_entity_poly.type
_entity_poly.pdbx_seq_one_letter_code
_entity_poly.pdbx_strand_id
1 'polypeptide(L)'
;LAMCDRYGIVNCQTLDDLVETTLAFQNGRKPKGPRVGWVTTSGGTVDLLYDYVDAQKTPLGAFTQETIDKLKPYMQEGINPKNPLDSGIPSTIRNAADQCAIVAADPNIDMIVWANQVTARSDMWAEQAC
;
A
#
# COMPACT_ATOMS: atom_id res chain seq x y z
N LEU A 1 -10.46 -27.60 -2.99
CA LEU A 1 -9.23 -26.83 -2.81
C LEU A 1 -8.12 -27.31 -3.73
N ALA A 2 -7.68 -28.59 -3.68
CA ALA A 2 -6.60 -29.12 -4.51
C ALA A 2 -6.79 -28.92 -6.04
N MET A 3 -8.03 -28.90 -6.52
CA MET A 3 -8.34 -28.62 -7.92
C MET A 3 -8.16 -27.12 -8.24
N CYS A 4 -8.59 -26.25 -7.35
CA CYS A 4 -8.38 -24.80 -7.50
C CYS A 4 -6.89 -24.47 -7.55
N ASP A 5 -6.12 -25.02 -6.63
CA ASP A 5 -4.66 -24.81 -6.58
C ASP A 5 -3.97 -25.30 -7.85
N ARG A 6 -4.40 -26.47 -8.36
CA ARG A 6 -3.86 -27.05 -9.60
C ARG A 6 -4.09 -26.20 -10.84
N TYR A 7 -5.23 -25.52 -10.90
CA TYR A 7 -5.63 -24.72 -12.06
C TYR A 7 -5.47 -23.22 -11.85
N GLY A 8 -4.88 -22.78 -10.73
CA GLY A 8 -4.68 -21.37 -10.43
C GLY A 8 -5.98 -20.60 -10.21
N ILE A 9 -7.01 -21.29 -9.74
CA ILE A 9 -8.30 -20.68 -9.42
C ILE A 9 -8.23 -20.07 -8.04
N VAL A 10 -8.47 -18.77 -7.95
CA VAL A 10 -8.51 -18.07 -6.66
C VAL A 10 -9.76 -18.49 -5.90
N ASN A 11 -9.57 -19.01 -4.69
CA ASN A 11 -10.66 -19.40 -3.81
C ASN A 11 -10.98 -18.28 -2.83
N CYS A 12 -12.13 -17.65 -3.00
CA CYS A 12 -12.63 -16.58 -2.13
C CYS A 12 -13.45 -17.18 -0.99
N GLN A 13 -13.26 -16.68 0.24
CA GLN A 13 -13.95 -17.18 1.43
C GLN A 13 -15.33 -16.53 1.61
N THR A 14 -15.46 -15.28 1.14
CA THR A 14 -16.67 -14.46 1.26
C THR A 14 -17.08 -13.88 -0.09
N LEU A 15 -18.29 -13.33 -0.18
CA LEU A 15 -18.71 -12.57 -1.36
C LEU A 15 -17.91 -11.27 -1.52
N ASP A 16 -17.52 -10.64 -0.41
CA ASP A 16 -16.70 -9.44 -0.44
C ASP A 16 -15.32 -9.76 -1.03
N ASP A 17 -14.67 -10.86 -0.58
CA ASP A 17 -13.41 -11.32 -1.18
C ASP A 17 -13.54 -11.57 -2.69
N LEU A 18 -14.67 -12.12 -3.13
CA LEU A 18 -14.93 -12.39 -4.55
C LEU A 18 -15.01 -11.08 -5.35
N VAL A 19 -15.74 -10.09 -4.83
CA VAL A 19 -15.88 -8.78 -5.47
C VAL A 19 -14.53 -8.08 -5.54
N GLU A 20 -13.81 -7.96 -4.43
CA GLU A 20 -12.51 -7.30 -4.37
C GLU A 20 -11.47 -7.99 -5.27
N THR A 21 -11.43 -9.32 -5.24
CA THR A 21 -10.56 -10.11 -6.13
C THR A 21 -10.89 -9.85 -7.60
N THR A 22 -12.18 -9.82 -7.95
CA THR A 22 -12.61 -9.56 -9.34
C THR A 22 -12.20 -8.16 -9.77
N LEU A 23 -12.37 -7.14 -8.93
CA LEU A 23 -11.94 -5.78 -9.19
C LEU A 23 -10.42 -5.69 -9.38
N ALA A 24 -9.64 -6.40 -8.56
CA ALA A 24 -8.19 -6.45 -8.69
C ALA A 24 -7.74 -7.05 -10.03
N PHE A 25 -8.45 -8.04 -10.55
CA PHE A 25 -8.17 -8.64 -11.86
C PHE A 25 -8.65 -7.80 -13.06
N GLN A 26 -9.64 -6.94 -12.87
CA GLN A 26 -10.26 -6.16 -13.95
C GLN A 26 -9.25 -5.25 -14.67
N ASN A 27 -8.31 -4.67 -13.95
CA ASN A 27 -7.36 -3.70 -14.50
C ASN A 27 -6.19 -4.30 -15.28
N GLY A 28 -6.06 -5.63 -15.34
CA GLY A 28 -5.05 -6.35 -16.13
C GLY A 28 -3.59 -6.10 -15.72
N ARG A 29 -3.34 -5.23 -14.75
CA ARG A 29 -2.00 -4.96 -14.23
C ARG A 29 -1.64 -6.00 -13.18
N LYS A 30 -0.60 -6.77 -13.45
CA LYS A 30 -0.08 -7.75 -12.48
C LYS A 30 1.09 -7.14 -11.75
N PRO A 31 1.16 -7.27 -10.39
CA PRO A 31 2.34 -6.89 -9.64
C PRO A 31 3.54 -7.74 -10.09
N LYS A 32 4.74 -7.21 -9.92
CA LYS A 32 5.99 -7.92 -10.28
C LYS A 32 6.30 -9.09 -9.35
N GLY A 33 5.75 -9.03 -8.13
CA GLY A 33 5.93 -10.03 -7.10
C GLY A 33 5.03 -9.73 -5.89
N PRO A 34 5.22 -10.42 -4.75
CA PRO A 34 4.33 -10.33 -3.60
C PRO A 34 4.71 -9.23 -2.59
N ARG A 35 5.83 -8.51 -2.77
CA ARG A 35 6.32 -7.56 -1.77
C ARG A 35 5.51 -6.27 -1.80
N VAL A 36 4.82 -5.99 -0.72
CA VAL A 36 3.92 -4.84 -0.59
C VAL A 36 4.63 -3.67 0.07
N GLY A 37 4.47 -2.49 -0.49
CA GLY A 37 4.73 -1.21 0.14
C GLY A 37 3.42 -0.60 0.61
N TRP A 38 3.27 -0.38 1.92
CA TRP A 38 2.09 0.24 2.51
C TRP A 38 2.37 1.70 2.82
N VAL A 39 1.45 2.57 2.43
CA VAL A 39 1.50 3.99 2.74
C VAL A 39 0.19 4.38 3.42
N THR A 40 0.27 5.05 4.55
CA THR A 40 -0.89 5.53 5.33
C THR A 40 -0.59 6.89 5.95
N THR A 41 -1.61 7.61 6.37
CA THR A 41 -1.48 8.89 7.06
C THR A 41 -1.64 8.77 8.58
N SER A 42 -1.61 7.57 9.12
CA SER A 42 -1.92 7.30 10.52
C SER A 42 -1.02 6.26 11.13
N GLY A 43 -0.30 6.62 12.18
CA GLY A 43 0.51 5.69 12.97
C GLY A 43 -0.29 4.53 13.57
N GLY A 44 -1.52 4.78 14.04
CA GLY A 44 -2.40 3.71 14.52
C GLY A 44 -2.78 2.70 13.43
N THR A 45 -2.89 3.15 12.18
CA THR A 45 -3.10 2.26 11.04
C THR A 45 -1.85 1.41 10.77
N VAL A 46 -0.65 1.94 10.99
CA VAL A 46 0.60 1.17 10.85
C VAL A 46 0.62 -0.04 11.79
N ASP A 47 0.21 0.15 13.05
CA ASP A 47 0.17 -0.94 14.03
C ASP A 47 -0.83 -2.04 13.60
N LEU A 48 -2.03 -1.64 13.15
CA LEU A 48 -3.02 -2.58 12.60
C LEU A 48 -2.51 -3.31 11.35
N LEU A 49 -1.75 -2.61 10.49
CA LEU A 49 -1.16 -3.21 9.29
C LEU A 49 -0.11 -4.26 9.64
N TYR A 50 0.69 -4.08 10.68
CA TYR A 50 1.63 -5.10 11.13
C TYR A 50 0.91 -6.37 11.58
N ASP A 51 -0.16 -6.25 12.36
CA ASP A 51 -0.97 -7.39 12.79
C ASP A 51 -1.59 -8.13 11.59
N TYR A 52 -2.14 -7.36 10.63
CA TYR A 52 -2.72 -7.92 9.42
C TYR A 52 -1.68 -8.64 8.55
N VAL A 53 -0.54 -8.01 8.34
CA VAL A 53 0.58 -8.56 7.56
C VAL A 53 1.09 -9.86 8.16
N ASP A 54 1.21 -9.93 9.49
CA ASP A 54 1.63 -11.17 10.16
C ASP A 54 0.57 -12.27 10.04
N ALA A 55 -0.70 -11.94 10.24
CA ALA A 55 -1.80 -12.89 10.12
C ALA A 55 -1.92 -13.47 8.71
N GLN A 56 -1.76 -12.64 7.68
CA GLN A 56 -1.87 -13.04 6.27
C GLN A 56 -0.55 -13.52 5.66
N LYS A 57 0.56 -13.46 6.40
CA LYS A 57 1.92 -13.79 5.91
C LYS A 57 2.29 -13.01 4.64
N THR A 58 1.83 -11.76 4.55
CA THR A 58 2.08 -10.87 3.41
C THR A 58 3.52 -10.36 3.46
N PRO A 59 4.36 -10.56 2.44
CA PRO A 59 5.71 -10.05 2.46
C PRO A 59 5.74 -8.52 2.40
N LEU A 60 6.37 -7.88 3.38
CA LEU A 60 6.71 -6.46 3.32
C LEU A 60 8.06 -6.28 2.64
N GLY A 61 8.11 -5.40 1.64
CA GLY A 61 9.39 -4.98 1.06
C GLY A 61 10.12 -4.02 2.00
N ALA A 62 11.38 -4.30 2.31
CA ALA A 62 12.22 -3.33 3.03
C ALA A 62 12.67 -2.24 2.06
N PHE A 63 12.48 -0.97 2.44
CA PHE A 63 12.93 0.16 1.61
C PHE A 63 14.46 0.17 1.47
N THR A 64 14.92 0.49 0.27
CA THR A 64 16.34 0.77 0.05
C THR A 64 16.76 2.07 0.73
N GLN A 65 18.05 2.23 0.99
CA GLN A 65 18.58 3.48 1.58
C GLN A 65 18.27 4.69 0.69
N GLU A 66 18.31 4.52 -0.63
CA GLU A 66 17.94 5.58 -1.58
C GLU A 66 16.49 6.03 -1.40
N THR A 67 15.56 5.10 -1.27
CA THR A 67 14.14 5.38 -1.00
C THR A 67 13.97 6.10 0.33
N ILE A 68 14.63 5.62 1.38
CA ILE A 68 14.62 6.25 2.70
C ILE A 68 15.08 7.71 2.60
N ASP A 69 16.20 7.97 1.92
CA ASP A 69 16.75 9.31 1.80
C ASP A 69 15.85 10.25 1.00
N LYS A 70 15.16 9.74 -0.03
CA LYS A 70 14.15 10.49 -0.79
C LYS A 70 12.88 10.79 0.02
N LEU A 71 12.50 9.92 0.95
CA LEU A 71 11.33 10.10 1.80
C LEU A 71 11.59 11.05 2.98
N LYS A 72 12.80 11.13 3.50
CA LYS A 72 13.17 11.99 4.66
C LYS A 72 12.65 13.43 4.57
N PRO A 73 12.73 14.13 3.43
CA PRO A 73 12.23 15.52 3.34
C PRO A 73 10.72 15.66 3.59
N TYR A 74 9.97 14.58 3.48
CA TYR A 74 8.51 14.56 3.71
C TYR A 74 8.15 14.16 5.14
N MET A 75 9.11 13.67 5.91
CA MET A 75 8.90 13.19 7.28
C MET A 75 9.10 14.32 8.30
N GLN A 76 8.50 14.15 9.47
CA GLN A 76 8.84 14.98 10.61
C GLN A 76 10.29 14.71 11.05
N GLU A 77 10.94 15.72 11.61
CA GLU A 77 12.32 15.62 12.07
C GLU A 77 12.49 14.45 13.07
N GLY A 78 13.52 13.65 12.85
CA GLY A 78 13.81 12.48 13.71
C GLY A 78 13.06 11.20 13.33
N ILE A 79 12.09 11.23 12.41
CA ILE A 79 11.41 10.03 11.94
C ILE A 79 12.17 9.41 10.77
N ASN A 80 12.48 8.11 10.91
CA ASN A 80 13.11 7.35 9.83
C ASN A 80 12.02 6.58 9.04
N PRO A 81 11.89 6.82 7.73
CA PRO A 81 10.91 6.13 6.90
C PRO A 81 11.12 4.61 6.91
N LYS A 82 10.05 3.86 7.10
CA LYS A 82 10.03 2.39 7.05
C LYS A 82 8.72 1.89 6.44
N ASN A 83 8.68 0.65 6.02
CA ASN A 83 7.46 0.01 5.53
C ASN A 83 6.77 -0.80 6.65
N PRO A 84 5.49 -0.57 6.98
CA PRO A 84 4.56 0.43 6.43
C PRO A 84 5.01 1.87 6.66
N LEU A 85 4.79 2.74 5.66
CA LEU A 85 5.13 4.15 5.76
C LEU A 85 3.97 4.93 6.41
N ASP A 86 4.23 5.51 7.58
CA ASP A 86 3.39 6.59 8.09
C ASP A 86 3.84 7.90 7.44
N SER A 87 3.05 8.37 6.49
CA SER A 87 3.32 9.62 5.78
C SER A 87 2.97 10.88 6.62
N GLY A 88 2.39 10.68 7.81
CA GLY A 88 1.80 11.75 8.59
C GLY A 88 0.65 12.43 7.85
N ILE A 89 0.28 13.64 8.28
CA ILE A 89 -0.69 14.45 7.55
C ILE A 89 0.09 15.24 6.50
N PRO A 90 0.02 14.87 5.20
CA PRO A 90 0.73 15.59 4.16
C PRO A 90 0.22 17.03 4.09
N SER A 91 1.14 17.99 3.98
CA SER A 91 0.78 19.40 3.86
C SER A 91 0.00 19.69 2.56
N THR A 92 0.17 18.83 1.56
CA THR A 92 -0.57 18.87 0.28
C THR A 92 -0.81 17.45 -0.23
N ILE A 93 -1.81 17.28 -1.07
CA ILE A 93 -2.08 16.01 -1.78
C ILE A 93 -0.89 15.63 -2.68
N ARG A 94 -0.24 16.63 -3.27
CA ARG A 94 0.96 16.41 -4.08
C ARG A 94 2.05 15.70 -3.29
N ASN A 95 2.26 16.08 -2.04
CA ASN A 95 3.23 15.41 -1.16
C ASN A 95 2.86 13.94 -0.92
N ALA A 96 1.59 13.61 -0.80
CA ALA A 96 1.14 12.23 -0.68
C ALA A 96 1.40 11.43 -1.97
N ALA A 97 1.09 12.02 -3.12
CA ALA A 97 1.36 11.40 -4.42
C ALA A 97 2.87 11.19 -4.66
N ASP A 98 3.69 12.17 -4.31
CA ASP A 98 5.16 12.08 -4.42
C ASP A 98 5.71 10.96 -3.53
N GLN A 99 5.24 10.84 -2.30
CA GLN A 99 5.64 9.74 -1.39
C GLN A 99 5.25 8.37 -1.95
N CYS A 100 4.01 8.23 -2.47
CA CYS A 100 3.58 7.00 -3.14
C CYS A 100 4.44 6.68 -4.35
N ALA A 101 4.79 7.67 -5.18
CA ALA A 101 5.66 7.49 -6.34
C ALA A 101 7.07 7.04 -5.94
N ILE A 102 7.64 7.62 -4.87
CA ILE A 102 8.94 7.22 -4.33
C ILE A 102 8.91 5.76 -3.86
N VAL A 103 7.88 5.37 -3.10
CA VAL A 103 7.73 3.98 -2.63
C VAL A 103 7.52 3.02 -3.80
N ALA A 104 6.71 3.38 -4.80
CA ALA A 104 6.45 2.55 -5.97
C ALA A 104 7.69 2.33 -6.86
N ALA A 105 8.66 3.25 -6.80
CA ALA A 105 9.91 3.16 -7.55
C ALA A 105 10.99 2.31 -6.85
N ASP A 106 10.78 1.91 -5.59
CA ASP A 106 11.73 1.09 -4.84
C ASP A 106 11.83 -0.32 -5.46
N PRO A 107 13.04 -0.82 -5.76
CA PRO A 107 13.24 -2.15 -6.37
C PRO A 107 12.81 -3.30 -5.47
N ASN A 108 12.63 -3.08 -4.18
CA ASN A 108 12.16 -4.07 -3.21
C ASN A 108 10.64 -4.07 -3.06
N ILE A 109 9.94 -3.21 -3.80
CA ILE A 109 8.48 -3.10 -3.77
C ILE A 109 7.90 -3.56 -5.11
N ASP A 110 6.95 -4.47 -5.06
CA ASP A 110 6.29 -5.03 -6.24
C ASP A 110 4.92 -4.42 -6.48
N MET A 111 4.27 -3.97 -5.41
CA MET A 111 3.00 -3.23 -5.45
C MET A 111 2.89 -2.30 -4.24
N ILE A 112 2.11 -1.23 -4.39
CA ILE A 112 1.80 -0.33 -3.28
C ILE A 112 0.32 -0.41 -2.92
N VAL A 113 0.04 -0.18 -1.64
CA VAL A 113 -1.31 0.00 -1.12
C VAL A 113 -1.35 1.32 -0.36
N TRP A 114 -2.26 2.18 -0.76
CA TRP A 114 -2.59 3.38 -0.02
C TRP A 114 -3.74 3.06 0.94
N ALA A 115 -3.41 2.87 2.21
CA ALA A 115 -4.37 2.58 3.26
C ALA A 115 -4.78 3.87 3.97
N ASN A 116 -5.93 4.42 3.63
CA ASN A 116 -6.41 5.65 4.22
C ASN A 116 -7.91 5.58 4.51
N GLN A 117 -8.36 6.42 5.43
CA GLN A 117 -9.78 6.56 5.73
C GLN A 117 -10.49 7.31 4.59
N VAL A 118 -11.59 6.73 4.12
CA VAL A 118 -12.52 7.43 3.23
C VAL A 118 -13.36 8.37 4.11
N THR A 119 -13.09 9.66 4.00
CA THR A 119 -13.87 10.68 4.70
C THR A 119 -15.01 11.17 3.81
N ALA A 120 -16.04 11.76 4.41
CA ALA A 120 -17.16 12.38 3.67
C ALA A 120 -16.73 13.56 2.74
N ARG A 121 -15.46 13.95 2.80
CA ARG A 121 -14.81 14.95 1.93
C ARG A 121 -13.84 14.31 0.95
N SER A 122 -14.09 13.09 0.55
CA SER A 122 -13.27 12.36 -0.43
C SER A 122 -13.22 13.02 -1.82
N ASP A 123 -14.19 13.91 -2.12
CA ASP A 123 -14.18 14.78 -3.28
C ASP A 123 -12.91 15.65 -3.36
N MET A 124 -12.44 16.17 -2.21
CA MET A 124 -11.18 16.94 -2.17
C MET A 124 -9.94 16.14 -2.59
N TRP A 125 -9.97 14.80 -2.43
CA TRP A 125 -8.85 13.92 -2.78
C TRP A 125 -8.97 13.35 -4.19
N ALA A 126 -10.20 13.20 -4.70
CA ALA A 126 -10.47 12.69 -6.04
C ALA A 126 -10.14 13.71 -7.15
N GLU A 127 -10.41 15.00 -6.92
CA GLU A 127 -10.19 16.06 -7.91
C GLU A 127 -8.71 16.40 -8.15
N GLN A 128 -7.80 15.97 -7.27
CA GLN A 128 -6.38 16.32 -7.37
C GLN A 128 -5.48 15.12 -7.75
N ALA A 129 -6.08 13.95 -7.94
CA ALA A 129 -5.38 12.72 -8.34
C ALA A 129 -5.43 12.45 -9.87
N CYS A 130 -6.03 13.37 -10.65
CA CYS A 130 -6.08 13.32 -12.12
C CYS A 130 -4.99 14.16 -12.77
#